data_9294d49d2e1f3a15ed9dd06b2f755193
#
_entry.id   9294d49d2e1f3a15ed9dd06b2f755193
#
_cell.length_a   1.000
_cell.length_b   1.000
_cell.length_c   1.000
_cell.angle_alpha   90.00
_cell.angle_beta   90.00
_cell.angle_gamma   90.00
#
_symmetry.space_group_name_H-M   'P 1'
#
loop_
_entity.id
_entity.type
_entity.pdbx_description
1 polymer ?
#
loop_
_entity_poly.entity_id
_entity_poly.type
_entity_poly.pdbx_seq_one_letter_code
_entity_poly.pdbx_strand_id
1 'polypeptide(L)'
;MFKIKRDENGRISLHGRLDASQVDRARTVLNHVTECCTVVFSVLSYISSAGLGLLFGTQKKLVDGGGGLTLVNLSPHIREI
;
A
#
# COMPACT_ATOMS: atom_id res chain seq x y z
N MET A 1 0.21 -15.56 -3.55
CA MET A 1 -0.21 -15.25 -2.17
C MET A 1 0.12 -13.80 -1.85
N PHE A 2 -0.73 -13.14 -1.10
CA PHE A 2 -0.52 -11.76 -0.67
C PHE A 2 -0.37 -11.68 0.84
N LYS A 3 0.61 -10.90 1.31
CA LYS A 3 0.78 -10.61 2.73
C LYS A 3 0.97 -9.12 2.92
N ILE A 4 0.41 -8.59 3.98
CA ILE A 4 0.60 -7.22 4.39
C ILE A 4 1.01 -7.20 5.85
N LYS A 5 2.07 -6.48 6.17
CA LYS A 5 2.62 -6.40 7.53
C LYS A 5 2.84 -4.95 7.91
N ARG A 6 2.57 -4.65 9.17
CA ARG A 6 2.86 -3.35 9.75
C ARG A 6 3.92 -3.54 10.84
N ASP A 7 5.01 -2.79 10.76
CA ASP A 7 6.09 -2.89 11.74
C ASP A 7 5.92 -1.87 12.88
N GLU A 8 6.84 -1.90 13.84
CA GLU A 8 6.80 -1.04 15.02
C GLU A 8 6.96 0.45 14.66
N ASN A 9 7.58 0.75 13.53
CA ASN A 9 7.81 2.12 13.07
C ASN A 9 6.66 2.65 12.23
N GLY A 10 5.60 1.87 12.06
CA GLY A 10 4.45 2.26 11.25
C GLY A 10 4.63 2.04 9.77
N ARG A 11 5.71 1.38 9.36
CA ARG A 11 5.92 1.00 7.95
C ARG A 11 5.02 -0.16 7.59
N ILE A 12 4.49 -0.13 6.39
CA ILE A 12 3.67 -1.23 5.87
C ILE A 12 4.43 -1.89 4.73
N SER A 13 4.64 -3.20 4.84
CA SER A 13 5.31 -3.98 3.81
C SER A 13 4.29 -4.84 3.07
N LEU A 14 4.32 -4.78 1.73
CA LEU A 14 3.45 -5.55 0.88
C LEU A 14 4.26 -6.68 0.25
N HIS A 15 3.74 -7.90 0.30
CA HIS A 15 4.39 -9.11 -0.21
C HIS A 15 3.47 -9.87 -1.16
N GLY A 16 4.00 -10.32 -2.27
CA GLY A 16 3.29 -11.19 -3.21
C GLY A 16 2.47 -10.42 -4.24
N ARG A 17 1.19 -10.70 -4.36
CA ARG A 17 0.33 -10.13 -5.40
C ARG A 17 -0.83 -9.37 -4.77
N LEU A 18 -0.90 -8.09 -5.01
CA LEU A 18 -2.05 -7.27 -4.60
C LEU A 18 -3.02 -7.17 -5.79
N ASP A 19 -3.87 -8.19 -5.92
CA ASP A 19 -4.91 -8.22 -6.95
C ASP A 19 -6.26 -7.84 -6.35
N ALA A 20 -7.30 -7.84 -7.21
CA ALA A 20 -8.64 -7.39 -6.79
C ALA A 20 -9.19 -8.19 -5.62
N SER A 21 -8.84 -9.49 -5.51
CA SER A 21 -9.34 -10.34 -4.42
C SER A 21 -8.71 -10.01 -3.07
N GLN A 22 -7.60 -9.28 -3.05
CA GLN A 22 -6.86 -8.94 -1.82
C GLN A 22 -7.09 -7.49 -1.37
N VAL A 23 -7.79 -6.70 -2.17
CA VAL A 23 -7.97 -5.27 -1.89
C VAL A 23 -8.65 -5.02 -0.55
N ASP A 24 -9.68 -5.80 -0.22
CA ASP A 24 -10.39 -5.60 1.05
C ASP A 24 -9.51 -5.88 2.26
N ARG A 25 -8.64 -6.88 2.14
CA ARG A 25 -7.68 -7.19 3.20
C ARG A 25 -6.68 -6.06 3.41
N ALA A 26 -6.16 -5.53 2.32
CA ALA A 26 -5.23 -4.40 2.38
C ALA A 26 -5.93 -3.14 2.91
N ARG A 27 -7.18 -2.91 2.50
CA ARG A 27 -7.97 -1.78 2.97
C ARG A 27 -8.15 -1.81 4.48
N THR A 28 -8.40 -2.98 5.06
CA THR A 28 -8.57 -3.12 6.51
C THR A 28 -7.33 -2.62 7.26
N VAL A 29 -6.15 -2.97 6.78
CA VAL A 29 -4.91 -2.51 7.40
C VAL A 29 -4.70 -1.02 7.18
N LEU A 30 -4.88 -0.54 5.95
CA LEU A 30 -4.65 0.86 5.60
C LEU A 30 -5.64 1.82 6.27
N ASN A 31 -6.85 1.36 6.56
CA ASN A 31 -7.84 2.18 7.26
C ASN A 31 -7.44 2.53 8.69
N HIS A 32 -6.51 1.80 9.28
CA HIS A 32 -5.99 2.10 10.61
C HIS A 32 -4.86 3.13 10.59
N VAL A 33 -4.40 3.52 9.41
CA VAL A 33 -3.36 4.54 9.26
C VAL A 33 -4.02 5.91 9.26
N THR A 34 -3.59 6.79 10.17
CA THR A 34 -4.17 8.12 10.33
C THR A 34 -3.18 9.25 10.10
N GLU A 35 -1.91 8.92 9.91
CA GLU A 35 -0.82 9.90 9.74
C GLU A 35 0.04 9.51 8.55
N CYS A 36 1.24 10.06 8.47
CA CYS A 36 2.20 9.68 7.44
C CYS A 36 2.56 8.19 7.56
N CYS A 37 2.64 7.52 6.42
CA CYS A 37 2.96 6.10 6.38
C CYS A 37 3.90 5.82 5.22
N THR A 38 4.88 4.95 5.46
CA THR A 38 5.77 4.45 4.41
C THR A 38 5.32 3.07 4.00
N VAL A 39 5.06 2.87 2.70
CA VAL A 39 4.67 1.58 2.15
C VAL A 39 5.84 1.01 1.37
N VAL A 40 6.30 -0.17 1.75
CA VAL A 40 7.47 -0.84 1.17
C VAL A 40 7.02 -1.88 0.16
N PHE A 41 7.50 -1.74 -1.08
CA PHE A 41 7.09 -2.57 -2.22
C PHE A 41 8.13 -3.61 -2.62
N SER A 42 9.23 -3.74 -1.88
CA SER A 42 10.39 -4.54 -2.32
C SER A 42 10.08 -6.00 -2.62
N VAL A 43 9.03 -6.56 -2.02
CA VAL A 43 8.63 -7.96 -2.20
C VAL A 43 7.28 -8.12 -2.90
N LEU A 44 6.72 -7.03 -3.39
CA LEU A 44 5.47 -7.08 -4.14
C LEU A 44 5.77 -7.40 -5.60
N SER A 45 5.21 -8.49 -6.09
CA SER A 45 5.45 -8.94 -7.47
C SER A 45 4.41 -8.46 -8.47
N TYR A 46 3.24 -8.01 -7.99
CA TYR A 46 2.16 -7.58 -8.87
C TYR A 46 1.19 -6.68 -8.10
N ILE A 47 0.65 -5.69 -8.81
CA ILE A 47 -0.43 -4.85 -8.29
C ILE A 47 -1.46 -4.63 -9.39
N SER A 48 -2.75 -4.82 -9.06
CA SER A 48 -3.84 -4.59 -10.00
C SER A 48 -4.28 -3.12 -10.00
N SER A 49 -5.12 -2.76 -10.98
CA SER A 49 -5.72 -1.42 -11.01
C SER A 49 -6.53 -1.13 -9.73
N ALA A 50 -7.22 -2.15 -9.20
CA ALA A 50 -7.96 -2.01 -7.95
C ALA A 50 -7.02 -1.77 -6.77
N GLY A 51 -5.85 -2.42 -6.75
CA GLY A 51 -4.83 -2.19 -5.73
C GLY A 51 -4.26 -0.78 -5.80
N LEU A 52 -3.98 -0.30 -7.02
CA LEU A 52 -3.53 1.08 -7.21
C LEU A 52 -4.59 2.07 -6.74
N GLY A 53 -5.86 1.82 -7.07
CA GLY A 53 -6.96 2.67 -6.63
C GLY A 53 -7.04 2.75 -5.12
N LEU A 54 -6.83 1.64 -4.43
CA LEU A 54 -6.79 1.61 -2.98
C LEU A 54 -5.67 2.50 -2.44
N LEU A 55 -4.47 2.40 -3.00
CA LEU A 55 -3.33 3.20 -2.55
C LEU A 55 -3.55 4.69 -2.81
N PHE A 56 -4.08 5.05 -3.97
CA PHE A 56 -4.39 6.45 -4.28
C PHE A 56 -5.48 7.01 -3.36
N GLY A 57 -6.52 6.22 -3.08
CA GLY A 57 -7.57 6.61 -2.15
C GLY A 57 -7.04 6.83 -0.74
N THR A 58 -6.14 5.96 -0.29
CA THR A 58 -5.50 6.09 1.01
C THR A 58 -4.61 7.34 1.05
N GLN A 59 -3.85 7.58 -0.01
CA GLN A 59 -3.01 8.77 -0.12
C GLN A 59 -3.84 10.04 0.02
N LYS A 60 -4.94 10.13 -0.72
CA LYS A 60 -5.83 11.29 -0.66
C LYS A 60 -6.38 11.49 0.75
N LYS A 61 -6.84 10.43 1.38
CA LYS A 61 -7.37 10.48 2.75
C LYS A 61 -6.33 11.01 3.73
N LEU A 62 -5.09 10.52 3.64
CA LEU A 62 -4.02 10.93 4.54
C LEU A 62 -3.58 12.37 4.28
N VAL A 63 -3.50 12.77 3.02
CA VAL A 63 -3.14 14.15 2.66
C VAL A 63 -4.21 15.11 3.18
N ASP A 64 -5.48 14.79 3.03
CA ASP A 64 -6.57 15.61 3.56
C ASP A 64 -6.50 15.76 5.07
N GLY A 65 -5.95 14.76 5.76
CA GLY A 65 -5.73 14.79 7.20
C GLY A 65 -4.39 15.37 7.63
N GLY A 66 -3.60 15.91 6.69
CA GLY A 66 -2.30 16.51 6.99
C GLY A 66 -1.11 15.55 6.91
N GLY A 67 -1.32 14.30 6.48
CA GLY A 67 -0.26 13.30 6.34
C GLY A 67 0.02 12.95 4.89
N GLY A 68 0.28 11.68 4.62
CA GLY A 68 0.52 11.19 3.27
C GLY A 68 1.14 9.79 3.27
N LEU A 69 1.19 9.19 2.08
CA LEU A 69 1.88 7.93 1.85
C LEU A 69 3.20 8.18 1.13
N THR A 70 4.25 7.52 1.58
CA THR A 70 5.52 7.48 0.87
C THR A 70 5.69 6.06 0.35
N LEU A 71 5.87 5.91 -0.97
CA LEU A 71 6.08 4.62 -1.61
C LEU A 71 7.55 4.40 -1.84
N VAL A 72 8.10 3.30 -1.35
CA VAL A 72 9.54 3.02 -1.47
C VAL A 72 9.77 1.64 -2.09
N ASN A 73 10.93 1.48 -2.71
CA ASN A 73 11.40 0.21 -3.27
C ASN A 73 10.45 -0.35 -4.35
N LEU A 74 9.91 0.53 -5.18
CA LEU A 74 9.11 0.13 -6.33
C LEU A 74 9.99 -0.57 -7.36
N SER A 75 9.63 -1.79 -7.76
CA SER A 75 10.32 -2.44 -8.86
C SER A 75 9.96 -1.74 -10.18
N PRO A 76 10.81 -1.86 -11.23
CA PRO A 76 10.46 -1.27 -12.52
C PRO A 76 9.11 -1.74 -13.05
N HIS A 77 8.77 -3.01 -12.85
CA HIS A 77 7.49 -3.56 -13.27
C HIS A 77 6.31 -2.88 -12.57
N ILE A 78 6.41 -2.68 -11.26
CA ILE A 78 5.36 -2.03 -10.48
C ILE A 78 5.24 -0.55 -10.86
N ARG A 79 6.37 0.10 -11.12
CA ARG A 79 6.37 1.53 -11.49
C ARG A 79 5.67 1.81 -12.82
N GLU A 80 5.64 0.83 -13.73
CA GLU A 80 4.98 0.95 -15.02
C GLU A 80 3.46 0.81 -14.94
N ILE A 81 2.96 0.27 -13.87
CA ILE A 81 1.53 0.12 -13.65
C ILE A 81 1.01 1.42 -13.01
#